data_9358dd6e5312731b31bd4fa11fb9d856
#
_entry.id   9358dd6e5312731b31bd4fa11fb9d856
#
_cell.length_a   1.000
_cell.length_b   1.000
_cell.length_c   1.000
_cell.angle_alpha   90.00
_cell.angle_beta   90.00
_cell.angle_gamma   90.00
#
_symmetry.space_group_name_H-M   'P 1'
#
loop_
_entity.id
_entity.type
_entity.pdbx_description
1 polymer ?
#
loop_
_entity_poly.entity_id
_entity_poly.type
_entity_poly.pdbx_seq_one_letter_code
_entity_poly.pdbx_strand_id
1 'polypeptide(L)'
;FVTTKERINRAVDEIALDLGKQVEFFKSIGKELEAKRLYERVTYDLEMIKEVGYCSGIENYSRYFDGRMPGTRPFCLLDYFPKDFMVIIDESHVTIPQIRAMYGGDNSRKVNLVEYGFRLPAAIDNRPLTFAEFESLVPQVIYVSATPADYELARSEGVVVEQVIRPTGLLDPVIEVRPSLNQIDDLLEEIQQRVERNERVLVTTLTKRMAEELNAYLLRLDIHCNYIHSDVDTLDRIQIIDDLRKGVYDVLVGVNLLREGLDLPEVSLVAILDADKEGFLRSHRSLTQTAGRAARNLNGRVIMYADRITDSMQQTIDETNRRREKQLAYNEAHHITPQAIRKAYNTALARREDKTVESIETPGKPMYEEEFDTVHVSLAADPIVP
;
A
#
# COMPACT_ATOMS: atom_id res chain seq x y z
N PHE A 1 19.51 6.05 14.52
CA PHE A 1 20.90 5.57 14.56
C PHE A 1 21.45 5.74 15.97
N VAL A 2 21.64 4.63 16.68
CA VAL A 2 22.43 4.63 17.92
C VAL A 2 23.82 4.21 17.52
N THR A 3 24.78 5.12 17.66
CA THR A 3 26.18 4.86 17.32
C THR A 3 27.10 5.50 18.37
N THR A 4 28.37 5.09 18.44
CA THR A 4 29.34 5.60 19.40
C THR A 4 29.79 7.02 19.02
N LYS A 5 30.19 7.83 20.01
CA LYS A 5 30.76 9.16 19.78
C LYS A 5 31.96 9.14 18.84
N GLU A 6 32.79 8.12 18.92
CA GLU A 6 33.95 7.95 18.04
C GLU A 6 33.53 7.79 16.56
N ARG A 7 32.48 6.99 16.28
CA ARG A 7 31.93 6.84 14.94
C ARG A 7 31.31 8.13 14.45
N ILE A 8 30.61 8.88 15.30
CA ILE A 8 30.05 10.18 14.96
C ILE A 8 31.17 11.14 14.55
N ASN A 9 32.24 11.27 15.36
CA ASN A 9 33.34 12.16 15.07
C ASN A 9 34.01 11.80 13.73
N ARG A 10 34.28 10.52 13.50
CA ARG A 10 34.84 10.06 12.23
C ARG A 10 33.93 10.40 11.04
N ALA A 11 32.62 10.12 11.15
CA ALA A 11 31.66 10.46 10.11
C ALA A 11 31.63 11.95 9.83
N VAL A 12 31.68 12.80 10.86
CA VAL A 12 31.72 14.26 10.73
C VAL A 12 32.96 14.71 9.95
N ASP A 13 34.13 14.15 10.25
CA ASP A 13 35.38 14.48 9.56
C ASP A 13 35.35 14.06 8.09
N GLU A 14 34.82 12.84 7.81
CA GLU A 14 34.67 12.34 6.44
C GLU A 14 33.65 13.18 5.64
N ILE A 15 32.51 13.56 6.23
CA ILE A 15 31.50 14.43 5.61
C ILE A 15 32.12 15.80 5.29
N ALA A 16 32.89 16.39 6.22
CA ALA A 16 33.54 17.69 6.01
C ALA A 16 34.57 17.63 4.87
N LEU A 17 35.32 16.52 4.78
CA LEU A 17 36.29 16.32 3.70
C LEU A 17 35.58 16.19 2.33
N ASP A 18 34.51 15.40 2.24
CA ASP A 18 33.74 15.24 1.00
C ASP A 18 32.99 16.54 0.63
N LEU A 19 32.53 17.33 1.61
CA LEU A 19 31.97 18.64 1.37
C LEU A 19 33.01 19.55 0.68
N GLY A 20 34.23 19.61 1.19
CA GLY A 20 35.31 20.41 0.58
C GLY A 20 35.51 20.01 -0.89
N LYS A 21 35.69 18.73 -1.17
CA LYS A 21 35.86 18.21 -2.54
C LYS A 21 34.70 18.60 -3.46
N GLN A 22 33.45 18.41 -3.00
CA GLN A 22 32.27 18.69 -3.81
C GLN A 22 32.06 20.18 -4.07
N VAL A 23 32.38 21.04 -3.10
CA VAL A 23 32.35 22.51 -3.26
C VAL A 23 33.39 22.95 -4.29
N GLU A 24 34.62 22.43 -4.21
CA GLU A 24 35.66 22.70 -5.21
C GLU A 24 35.27 22.24 -6.61
N PHE A 25 34.68 21.05 -6.71
CA PHE A 25 34.14 20.53 -7.98
C PHE A 25 33.10 21.49 -8.56
N PHE A 26 32.09 21.91 -7.79
CA PHE A 26 31.07 22.84 -8.28
C PHE A 26 31.69 24.20 -8.74
N LYS A 27 32.62 24.74 -8.01
CA LYS A 27 33.34 25.95 -8.41
C LYS A 27 34.11 25.76 -9.71
N SER A 28 34.79 24.63 -9.88
CA SER A 28 35.57 24.33 -11.07
C SER A 28 34.75 24.28 -12.37
N ILE A 29 33.46 23.97 -12.25
CA ILE A 29 32.50 23.90 -13.37
C ILE A 29 31.58 25.12 -13.44
N GLY A 30 31.84 26.17 -12.68
CA GLY A 30 31.12 27.46 -12.70
C GLY A 30 29.74 27.40 -11.98
N LYS A 31 29.49 26.42 -11.13
CA LYS A 31 28.25 26.26 -10.34
C LYS A 31 28.40 26.86 -8.94
N GLU A 32 28.63 28.20 -8.87
CA GLU A 32 28.85 28.90 -7.61
C GLU A 32 27.66 28.88 -6.66
N LEU A 33 26.43 28.93 -7.19
CA LEU A 33 25.21 28.90 -6.38
C LEU A 33 25.01 27.51 -5.71
N GLU A 34 25.26 26.45 -6.45
CA GLU A 34 25.23 25.10 -5.95
C GLU A 34 26.31 24.85 -4.90
N ALA A 35 27.50 25.34 -5.14
CA ALA A 35 28.63 25.29 -4.20
C ALA A 35 28.28 25.97 -2.87
N LYS A 36 27.72 27.18 -2.91
CA LYS A 36 27.31 27.94 -1.72
C LYS A 36 26.18 27.22 -0.97
N ARG A 37 25.14 26.79 -1.68
CA ARG A 37 23.99 26.08 -1.09
C ARG A 37 24.43 24.83 -0.38
N LEU A 38 25.25 24.01 -1.02
CA LEU A 38 25.76 22.78 -0.44
C LEU A 38 26.57 23.03 0.81
N TYR A 39 27.47 24.03 0.75
CA TYR A 39 28.33 24.41 1.88
C TYR A 39 27.48 24.83 3.09
N GLU A 40 26.57 25.78 2.90
CA GLU A 40 25.72 26.29 3.98
C GLU A 40 24.87 25.17 4.60
N ARG A 41 24.27 24.32 3.77
CA ARG A 41 23.41 23.21 4.24
C ARG A 41 24.20 22.17 5.02
N VAL A 42 25.30 21.69 4.47
CA VAL A 42 26.06 20.59 5.11
C VAL A 42 26.78 21.09 6.37
N THR A 43 27.29 22.33 6.37
CA THR A 43 27.90 22.93 7.58
C THR A 43 26.87 22.97 8.71
N TYR A 44 25.67 23.44 8.44
CA TYR A 44 24.59 23.46 9.43
C TYR A 44 24.24 22.02 9.92
N ASP A 45 24.13 21.06 9.00
CA ASP A 45 23.85 19.67 9.36
C ASP A 45 24.98 19.09 10.26
N LEU A 46 26.25 19.41 9.98
CA LEU A 46 27.40 18.99 10.79
C LEU A 46 27.37 19.57 12.21
N GLU A 47 27.01 20.86 12.34
CA GLU A 47 26.84 21.50 13.66
C GLU A 47 25.74 20.80 14.46
N MET A 48 24.59 20.55 13.84
CA MET A 48 23.49 19.83 14.47
C MET A 48 23.88 18.40 14.90
N ILE A 49 24.62 17.67 14.07
CA ILE A 49 25.09 16.32 14.40
C ILE A 49 26.06 16.36 15.59
N LYS A 50 26.96 17.37 15.66
CA LYS A 50 27.92 17.52 16.76
C LYS A 50 27.24 17.86 18.09
N GLU A 51 26.33 18.83 18.08
CA GLU A 51 25.74 19.40 19.29
C GLU A 51 24.54 18.57 19.79
N VAL A 52 23.71 18.10 18.89
CA VAL A 52 22.42 17.44 19.20
C VAL A 52 22.47 15.93 18.92
N GLY A 53 23.44 15.46 18.13
CA GLY A 53 23.51 14.06 17.66
C GLY A 53 22.56 13.72 16.53
N TYR A 54 21.85 14.72 15.96
CA TYR A 54 20.83 14.52 14.93
C TYR A 54 20.73 15.76 14.03
N CYS A 55 20.40 15.53 12.76
CA CYS A 55 19.95 16.61 11.84
C CYS A 55 18.79 16.12 10.97
N SER A 56 18.00 17.05 10.43
CA SER A 56 16.94 16.70 9.48
C SER A 56 17.54 16.13 8.19
N GLY A 57 17.18 14.91 7.84
CA GLY A 57 17.72 14.20 6.67
C GLY A 57 19.06 13.49 6.98
N ILE A 58 19.31 13.12 8.23
CA ILE A 58 20.53 12.40 8.66
C ILE A 58 20.76 11.11 7.86
N GLU A 59 19.70 10.50 7.34
CA GLU A 59 19.76 9.32 6.48
C GLU A 59 20.59 9.55 5.20
N ASN A 60 20.72 10.79 4.74
CA ASN A 60 21.55 11.11 3.57
C ASN A 60 23.05 10.98 3.86
N TYR A 61 23.43 10.89 5.13
CA TYR A 61 24.78 10.66 5.60
C TYR A 61 25.02 9.24 6.10
N SER A 62 24.05 8.31 5.93
CA SER A 62 24.09 6.94 6.46
C SER A 62 25.37 6.20 6.10
N ARG A 63 25.88 6.37 4.89
CA ARG A 63 27.12 5.74 4.43
C ARG A 63 28.32 6.01 5.34
N TYR A 64 28.47 7.22 5.86
CA TYR A 64 29.58 7.59 6.74
C TYR A 64 29.42 6.97 8.13
N PHE A 65 28.19 6.89 8.65
CA PHE A 65 27.93 6.27 9.95
C PHE A 65 28.08 4.74 9.93
N ASP A 66 27.72 4.12 8.82
CA ASP A 66 27.84 2.68 8.63
C ASP A 66 29.25 2.25 8.21
N GLY A 67 30.07 3.17 7.71
CA GLY A 67 31.38 2.88 7.14
C GLY A 67 31.33 2.11 5.81
N ARG A 68 30.22 2.21 5.08
CA ARG A 68 30.04 1.53 3.78
C ARG A 68 30.86 2.20 2.67
N MET A 69 31.30 1.38 1.72
CA MET A 69 31.94 1.88 0.51
C MET A 69 30.94 2.63 -0.40
N PRO A 70 31.39 3.67 -1.13
CA PRO A 70 30.57 4.35 -2.11
C PRO A 70 29.94 3.36 -3.11
N GLY A 71 28.63 3.57 -3.45
CA GLY A 71 27.89 2.72 -4.38
C GLY A 71 27.27 1.47 -3.75
N THR A 72 27.64 1.11 -2.53
CA THR A 72 27.04 -0.05 -1.84
C THR A 72 25.66 0.27 -1.28
N ARG A 73 24.77 -0.72 -1.30
CA ARG A 73 23.43 -0.57 -0.74
C ARG A 73 23.45 -0.49 0.78
N PRO A 74 22.49 0.17 1.43
CA PRO A 74 22.32 0.09 2.88
C PRO A 74 21.81 -1.30 3.29
N PHE A 75 22.04 -1.64 4.56
CA PHE A 75 21.39 -2.78 5.18
C PHE A 75 19.88 -2.58 5.21
N CYS A 76 19.14 -3.63 4.95
CA CYS A 76 17.68 -3.65 5.01
C CYS A 76 17.20 -4.75 5.97
N LEU A 77 15.90 -4.79 6.21
CA LEU A 77 15.30 -5.79 7.11
C LEU A 77 15.68 -7.23 6.73
N LEU A 78 15.81 -7.53 5.43
CA LEU A 78 16.13 -8.87 4.94
C LEU A 78 17.53 -9.34 5.35
N ASP A 79 18.48 -8.41 5.60
CA ASP A 79 19.82 -8.76 6.04
C ASP A 79 19.88 -9.32 7.49
N TYR A 80 18.82 -9.10 8.27
CA TYR A 80 18.73 -9.57 9.66
C TYR A 80 18.04 -10.93 9.80
N PHE A 81 17.50 -11.50 8.70
CA PHE A 81 16.90 -12.82 8.72
C PHE A 81 17.97 -13.93 8.63
N PRO A 82 17.67 -15.14 9.12
CA PRO A 82 18.48 -16.32 8.84
C PRO A 82 18.63 -16.55 7.34
N LYS A 83 19.69 -17.24 6.90
CA LYS A 83 19.96 -17.45 5.46
C LYS A 83 18.91 -18.28 4.72
N ASP A 84 18.13 -19.07 5.45
CA ASP A 84 17.10 -19.99 4.93
C ASP A 84 15.66 -19.51 5.17
N PHE A 85 15.46 -18.20 5.26
CA PHE A 85 14.12 -17.63 5.44
C PHE A 85 13.25 -17.74 4.18
N MET A 86 11.95 -17.69 4.38
CA MET A 86 10.95 -17.64 3.32
C MET A 86 10.23 -16.30 3.33
N VAL A 87 9.99 -15.73 2.16
CA VAL A 87 9.18 -14.52 1.99
C VAL A 87 7.83 -14.91 1.39
N ILE A 88 6.76 -14.49 2.03
CA ILE A 88 5.40 -14.59 1.50
C ILE A 88 5.00 -13.20 1.04
N ILE A 89 4.77 -13.03 -0.25
CA ILE A 89 4.44 -11.74 -0.87
C ILE A 89 2.95 -11.72 -1.15
N ASP A 90 2.21 -11.00 -0.30
CA ASP A 90 0.78 -10.77 -0.50
C ASP A 90 0.54 -9.72 -1.58
N GLU A 91 -0.59 -9.85 -2.29
CA GLU A 91 -0.93 -9.02 -3.45
C GLU A 91 0.26 -8.85 -4.41
N SER A 92 0.93 -9.96 -4.72
CA SER A 92 2.21 -9.98 -5.43
C SER A 92 2.17 -9.26 -6.78
N HIS A 93 1.03 -9.32 -7.48
CA HIS A 93 0.80 -8.63 -8.75
C HIS A 93 0.93 -7.10 -8.66
N VAL A 94 0.82 -6.52 -7.44
CA VAL A 94 1.04 -5.09 -7.16
C VAL A 94 2.38 -4.88 -6.45
N THR A 95 2.70 -5.71 -5.47
CA THR A 95 3.90 -5.58 -4.64
C THR A 95 5.18 -5.71 -5.47
N ILE A 96 5.25 -6.67 -6.38
CA ILE A 96 6.44 -6.87 -7.23
C ILE A 96 6.72 -5.67 -8.14
N PRO A 97 5.74 -5.13 -8.90
CA PRO A 97 5.96 -3.89 -9.64
C PRO A 97 6.39 -2.71 -8.78
N GLN A 98 5.87 -2.58 -7.56
CA GLN A 98 6.28 -1.52 -6.62
C GLN A 98 7.74 -1.68 -6.20
N ILE A 99 8.18 -2.87 -5.80
CA ILE A 99 9.58 -3.14 -5.45
C ILE A 99 10.49 -2.80 -6.63
N ARG A 100 10.11 -3.18 -7.85
CA ARG A 100 10.86 -2.90 -9.07
C ARG A 100 11.00 -1.39 -9.36
N ALA A 101 9.96 -0.61 -9.08
CA ALA A 101 9.92 0.82 -9.34
C ALA A 101 10.65 1.67 -8.27
N MET A 102 10.78 1.18 -7.03
CA MET A 102 11.31 1.94 -5.89
C MET A 102 12.67 2.57 -6.16
N TYR A 103 13.62 1.78 -6.66
CA TYR A 103 14.98 2.26 -6.92
C TYR A 103 15.01 3.39 -7.96
N GLY A 104 14.32 3.22 -9.08
CA GLY A 104 14.35 4.18 -10.19
C GLY A 104 13.84 5.57 -9.78
N GLY A 105 12.72 5.62 -9.07
CA GLY A 105 12.14 6.87 -8.59
C GLY A 105 13.02 7.58 -7.55
N ASP A 106 13.55 6.84 -6.59
CA ASP A 106 14.45 7.39 -5.56
C ASP A 106 15.76 7.89 -6.16
N ASN A 107 16.38 7.11 -7.05
CA ASN A 107 17.63 7.47 -7.71
C ASN A 107 17.49 8.75 -8.53
N SER A 108 16.47 8.88 -9.37
CA SER A 108 16.22 10.07 -10.19
C SER A 108 16.08 11.33 -9.32
N ARG A 109 15.34 11.24 -8.22
CA ARG A 109 15.18 12.35 -7.27
C ARG A 109 16.51 12.73 -6.63
N LYS A 110 17.31 11.77 -6.17
CA LYS A 110 18.56 12.02 -5.47
C LYS A 110 19.65 12.53 -6.38
N VAL A 111 19.73 12.04 -7.62
CA VAL A 111 20.64 12.58 -8.63
C VAL A 111 20.39 14.08 -8.82
N ASN A 112 19.13 14.49 -9.00
CA ASN A 112 18.78 15.90 -9.11
C ASN A 112 19.20 16.70 -7.86
N LEU A 113 18.94 16.18 -6.65
CA LEU A 113 19.32 16.87 -5.40
C LEU A 113 20.83 17.06 -5.27
N VAL A 114 21.62 16.09 -5.72
CA VAL A 114 23.09 16.19 -5.75
C VAL A 114 23.55 17.16 -6.82
N GLU A 115 23.02 17.06 -8.03
CA GLU A 115 23.42 17.88 -9.19
C GLU A 115 23.15 19.38 -8.98
N TYR A 116 22.09 19.70 -8.25
CA TYR A 116 21.73 21.08 -7.89
C TYR A 116 22.25 21.54 -6.50
N GLY A 117 23.17 20.81 -5.89
CA GLY A 117 23.83 21.20 -4.64
C GLY A 117 22.94 21.18 -3.39
N PHE A 118 21.88 20.40 -3.37
CA PHE A 118 21.04 20.22 -2.17
C PHE A 118 21.54 19.10 -1.25
N ARG A 119 22.32 18.15 -1.79
CA ARG A 119 22.85 16.99 -1.04
C ARG A 119 24.26 16.65 -1.52
N LEU A 120 25.05 16.01 -0.65
CA LEU A 120 26.30 15.36 -1.03
C LEU A 120 26.04 14.11 -1.88
N PRO A 121 26.99 13.70 -2.74
CA PRO A 121 26.90 12.47 -3.53
C PRO A 121 26.57 11.23 -2.69
N ALA A 122 27.01 11.15 -1.44
CA ALA A 122 26.70 10.08 -0.51
C ALA A 122 25.20 9.85 -0.27
N ALA A 123 24.36 10.85 -0.51
CA ALA A 123 22.91 10.70 -0.40
C ALA A 123 22.33 9.67 -1.39
N ILE A 124 22.99 9.45 -2.53
CA ILE A 124 22.60 8.45 -3.53
C ILE A 124 22.73 7.03 -2.97
N ASP A 125 23.70 6.80 -2.05
CA ASP A 125 23.95 5.49 -1.45
C ASP A 125 22.93 5.09 -0.37
N ASN A 126 22.14 6.04 0.13
CA ASN A 126 20.96 5.73 0.95
C ASN A 126 19.76 5.47 0.04
N ARG A 127 19.61 4.27 -0.44
CA ARG A 127 18.67 3.89 -1.48
C ARG A 127 17.95 2.56 -1.18
N PRO A 128 16.75 2.36 -1.72
CA PRO A 128 16.13 1.05 -1.71
C PRO A 128 16.97 0.05 -2.52
N LEU A 129 16.68 -1.23 -2.34
CA LEU A 129 17.26 -2.28 -3.16
C LEU A 129 16.91 -2.07 -4.63
N THR A 130 17.83 -2.41 -5.50
CA THR A 130 17.46 -2.73 -6.89
C THR A 130 16.66 -4.03 -6.92
N PHE A 131 15.89 -4.24 -7.98
CA PHE A 131 15.10 -5.46 -8.08
C PHE A 131 16.00 -6.73 -8.11
N ALA A 132 17.15 -6.65 -8.78
CA ALA A 132 18.12 -7.76 -8.82
C ALA A 132 18.73 -8.06 -7.44
N GLU A 133 19.01 -7.02 -6.62
CA GLU A 133 19.45 -7.21 -5.24
C GLU A 133 18.37 -7.87 -4.39
N PHE A 134 17.11 -7.46 -4.54
CA PHE A 134 15.97 -8.09 -3.87
C PHE A 134 15.88 -9.57 -4.23
N GLU A 135 15.92 -9.92 -5.52
CA GLU A 135 15.89 -11.33 -5.97
C GLU A 135 17.05 -12.15 -5.41
N SER A 136 18.24 -11.56 -5.30
CA SER A 136 19.44 -12.26 -4.78
C SER A 136 19.41 -12.50 -3.27
N LEU A 137 18.70 -11.63 -2.51
CA LEU A 137 18.60 -11.73 -1.06
C LEU A 137 17.54 -12.72 -0.59
N VAL A 138 16.53 -12.99 -1.42
CA VAL A 138 15.39 -13.81 -1.05
C VAL A 138 15.57 -15.25 -1.56
N PRO A 139 15.82 -16.22 -0.67
CA PRO A 139 16.12 -17.60 -1.10
C PRO A 139 14.85 -18.36 -1.50
N GLN A 140 13.70 -18.09 -0.88
CA GLN A 140 12.44 -18.77 -1.13
C GLN A 140 11.29 -17.79 -1.11
N VAL A 141 10.38 -17.89 -2.09
CA VAL A 141 9.22 -16.99 -2.23
C VAL A 141 7.95 -17.77 -2.45
N ILE A 142 6.88 -17.35 -1.74
CA ILE A 142 5.51 -17.70 -2.07
C ILE A 142 4.80 -16.42 -2.53
N TYR A 143 4.30 -16.43 -3.75
CA TYR A 143 3.49 -15.34 -4.28
C TYR A 143 2.02 -15.61 -3.99
N VAL A 144 1.35 -14.67 -3.33
CA VAL A 144 -0.08 -14.75 -3.03
C VAL A 144 -0.80 -13.65 -3.81
N SER A 145 -1.79 -14.03 -4.59
CA SER A 145 -2.58 -13.08 -5.38
C SER A 145 -3.90 -13.69 -5.84
N ALA A 146 -4.98 -12.91 -5.82
CA ALA A 146 -6.24 -13.28 -6.46
C ALA A 146 -6.15 -13.21 -8.00
N THR A 147 -5.21 -12.42 -8.52
CA THR A 147 -4.99 -12.14 -9.94
C THR A 147 -3.50 -12.10 -10.25
N PRO A 148 -2.79 -13.25 -10.23
CA PRO A 148 -1.34 -13.29 -10.43
C PRO A 148 -0.93 -12.68 -11.77
N ALA A 149 0.26 -12.07 -11.81
CA ALA A 149 0.82 -11.46 -13.01
C ALA A 149 1.80 -12.40 -13.72
N ASP A 150 2.22 -12.02 -14.90
CA ASP A 150 3.10 -12.83 -15.75
C ASP A 150 4.45 -13.12 -15.10
N TYR A 151 4.95 -12.19 -14.28
CA TYR A 151 6.21 -12.38 -13.54
C TYR A 151 6.11 -13.54 -12.55
N GLU A 152 5.08 -13.57 -11.70
CA GLU A 152 4.89 -14.63 -10.70
C GLU A 152 4.66 -15.98 -11.36
N LEU A 153 3.85 -16.02 -12.43
CA LEU A 153 3.58 -17.23 -13.19
C LEU A 153 4.86 -17.77 -13.86
N ALA A 154 5.69 -16.89 -14.41
CA ALA A 154 6.97 -17.28 -15.00
C ALA A 154 7.97 -17.79 -13.93
N ARG A 155 8.03 -17.12 -12.76
CA ARG A 155 8.95 -17.51 -11.68
C ARG A 155 8.53 -18.78 -10.96
N SER A 156 7.25 -19.10 -10.94
CA SER A 156 6.70 -20.36 -10.39
C SER A 156 6.70 -21.51 -11.38
N GLU A 157 7.21 -21.29 -12.60
CA GLU A 157 7.25 -22.30 -13.67
C GLU A 157 5.85 -22.92 -13.96
N GLY A 158 4.81 -22.14 -13.74
CA GLY A 158 3.42 -22.57 -13.90
C GLY A 158 2.86 -23.42 -12.74
N VAL A 159 3.63 -23.61 -11.66
CA VAL A 159 3.12 -24.27 -10.46
C VAL A 159 2.22 -23.30 -9.69
N VAL A 160 0.91 -23.53 -9.73
CA VAL A 160 -0.10 -22.70 -9.09
C VAL A 160 -0.96 -23.55 -8.16
N VAL A 161 -1.11 -23.11 -6.92
CA VAL A 161 -2.05 -23.70 -5.97
C VAL A 161 -3.26 -22.79 -5.85
N GLU A 162 -4.43 -23.28 -6.25
CA GLU A 162 -5.67 -22.54 -6.15
C GLU A 162 -6.38 -22.77 -4.82
N GLN A 163 -6.65 -21.68 -4.10
CA GLN A 163 -7.51 -21.69 -2.92
C GLN A 163 -8.81 -20.92 -3.22
N VAL A 164 -9.73 -21.56 -3.94
CA VAL A 164 -10.98 -20.94 -4.40
C VAL A 164 -12.13 -21.15 -3.41
N ILE A 165 -12.11 -22.26 -2.69
CA ILE A 165 -13.22 -22.65 -1.80
C ILE A 165 -13.27 -21.80 -0.54
N ARG A 166 -14.46 -21.22 -0.26
CA ARG A 166 -14.75 -20.47 0.96
C ARG A 166 -15.49 -21.38 1.96
N PRO A 167 -14.98 -21.52 3.19
CA PRO A 167 -15.65 -22.33 4.23
C PRO A 167 -17.08 -21.86 4.56
N THR A 168 -17.35 -20.55 4.37
CA THR A 168 -18.69 -19.95 4.57
C THR A 168 -19.70 -20.36 3.52
N GLY A 169 -19.29 -21.01 2.44
CA GLY A 169 -20.14 -21.37 1.31
C GLY A 169 -20.54 -20.20 0.41
N LEU A 170 -20.09 -18.96 0.69
CA LEU A 170 -20.42 -17.79 -0.11
C LEU A 170 -19.92 -17.90 -1.55
N LEU A 171 -20.82 -17.63 -2.49
CA LEU A 171 -20.54 -17.67 -3.92
C LEU A 171 -19.91 -16.33 -4.39
N ASP A 172 -19.12 -16.41 -5.46
CA ASP A 172 -18.75 -15.19 -6.18
C ASP A 172 -20.01 -14.52 -6.77
N PRO A 173 -20.02 -13.18 -6.93
CA PRO A 173 -21.20 -12.46 -7.35
C PRO A 173 -21.58 -12.79 -8.80
N VAL A 174 -22.87 -12.65 -9.12
CA VAL A 174 -23.33 -12.67 -10.51
C VAL A 174 -22.92 -11.37 -11.17
N ILE A 175 -22.31 -11.43 -12.36
CA ILE A 175 -21.94 -10.27 -13.17
C ILE A 175 -22.97 -10.09 -14.27
N GLU A 176 -23.59 -8.91 -14.35
CA GLU A 176 -24.46 -8.48 -15.42
C GLU A 176 -23.80 -7.39 -16.24
N VAL A 177 -23.98 -7.44 -17.55
CA VAL A 177 -23.57 -6.35 -18.45
C VAL A 177 -24.83 -5.64 -18.92
N ARG A 178 -24.88 -4.33 -18.73
CA ARG A 178 -25.99 -3.47 -19.13
C ARG A 178 -25.49 -2.34 -20.03
N PRO A 179 -26.32 -1.79 -20.94
CA PRO A 179 -25.93 -0.69 -21.79
C PRO A 179 -25.47 0.55 -21.02
N SER A 180 -24.50 1.30 -21.56
CA SER A 180 -24.07 2.58 -20.97
C SER A 180 -25.10 3.68 -21.15
N LEU A 181 -25.99 3.57 -22.11
CA LEU A 181 -27.08 4.51 -22.30
C LEU A 181 -28.02 4.46 -21.08
N ASN A 182 -28.26 5.63 -20.47
CA ASN A 182 -29.05 5.78 -19.25
C ASN A 182 -28.50 5.01 -18.04
N GLN A 183 -27.18 4.74 -18.00
CA GLN A 183 -26.55 4.00 -16.91
C GLN A 183 -26.79 4.63 -15.53
N ILE A 184 -26.98 5.95 -15.43
CA ILE A 184 -27.21 6.64 -14.16
C ILE A 184 -28.63 6.41 -13.67
N ASP A 185 -29.64 6.42 -14.55
CA ASP A 185 -31.03 6.17 -14.18
C ASP A 185 -31.23 4.72 -13.72
N ASP A 186 -30.64 3.76 -14.44
CA ASP A 186 -30.64 2.35 -14.07
C ASP A 186 -29.90 2.11 -12.74
N LEU A 187 -28.77 2.80 -12.54
CA LEU A 187 -28.01 2.74 -11.28
C LEU A 187 -28.84 3.29 -10.10
N LEU A 188 -29.60 4.38 -10.30
CA LEU A 188 -30.45 4.93 -9.24
C LEU A 188 -31.53 3.95 -8.80
N GLU A 189 -32.17 3.26 -9.73
CA GLU A 189 -33.16 2.22 -9.42
C GLU A 189 -32.52 1.07 -8.60
N GLU A 190 -31.37 0.62 -9.00
CA GLU A 190 -30.62 -0.43 -8.26
C GLU A 190 -30.18 0.03 -6.86
N ILE A 191 -29.75 1.30 -6.72
CA ILE A 191 -29.39 1.90 -5.42
C ILE A 191 -30.62 1.89 -4.50
N GLN A 192 -31.77 2.36 -4.96
CA GLN A 192 -33.01 2.43 -4.15
C GLN A 192 -33.39 1.04 -3.64
N GLN A 193 -33.35 0.02 -4.51
CA GLN A 193 -33.65 -1.35 -4.12
C GLN A 193 -32.68 -1.89 -3.04
N ARG A 194 -31.39 -1.45 -3.03
CA ARG A 194 -30.42 -1.86 -2.01
C ARG A 194 -30.62 -1.11 -0.69
N VAL A 195 -30.89 0.19 -0.77
CA VAL A 195 -31.17 1.04 0.40
C VAL A 195 -32.38 0.51 1.18
N GLU A 196 -33.47 0.15 0.48
CA GLU A 196 -34.66 -0.48 1.08
C GLU A 196 -34.36 -1.78 1.86
N ARG A 197 -33.31 -2.52 1.44
CA ARG A 197 -32.85 -3.74 2.11
C ARG A 197 -31.78 -3.48 3.16
N ASN A 198 -31.42 -2.24 3.40
CA ASN A 198 -30.30 -1.83 4.28
C ASN A 198 -28.95 -2.42 3.85
N GLU A 199 -28.75 -2.55 2.53
CA GLU A 199 -27.52 -3.01 1.89
C GLU A 199 -26.71 -1.81 1.38
N ARG A 200 -25.41 -2.01 1.11
CA ARG A 200 -24.50 -0.95 0.65
C ARG A 200 -24.11 -1.15 -0.81
N VAL A 201 -23.83 -0.04 -1.48
CA VAL A 201 -23.46 0.00 -2.89
C VAL A 201 -22.10 0.64 -3.08
N LEU A 202 -21.25 0.01 -3.88
CA LEU A 202 -20.01 0.60 -4.38
C LEU A 202 -20.18 0.96 -5.85
N VAL A 203 -19.78 2.18 -6.22
CA VAL A 203 -19.81 2.66 -7.61
C VAL A 203 -18.41 3.05 -8.05
N THR A 204 -17.92 2.51 -9.17
CA THR A 204 -16.62 2.88 -9.71
C THR A 204 -16.76 3.74 -10.96
N THR A 205 -16.02 4.85 -10.97
CA THR A 205 -15.92 5.79 -12.09
C THR A 205 -14.52 5.80 -12.70
N LEU A 206 -14.32 6.46 -13.83
CA LEU A 206 -13.02 6.56 -14.50
C LEU A 206 -12.16 7.72 -14.00
N THR A 207 -12.77 8.79 -13.50
CA THR A 207 -12.07 10.01 -13.10
C THR A 207 -12.57 10.53 -11.76
N LYS A 208 -11.72 11.29 -11.06
CA LYS A 208 -12.08 11.99 -9.82
C LYS A 208 -13.28 12.91 -10.03
N ARG A 209 -13.26 13.68 -11.12
CA ARG A 209 -14.34 14.59 -11.46
C ARG A 209 -15.69 13.87 -11.63
N MET A 210 -15.70 12.73 -12.32
CA MET A 210 -16.93 11.92 -12.44
C MET A 210 -17.41 11.42 -11.08
N ALA A 211 -16.51 11.04 -10.17
CA ALA A 211 -16.88 10.60 -8.83
C ALA A 211 -17.52 11.75 -8.03
N GLU A 212 -16.94 12.94 -8.07
CA GLU A 212 -17.44 14.13 -7.40
C GLU A 212 -18.79 14.59 -7.96
N GLU A 213 -18.93 14.64 -9.29
CA GLU A 213 -20.16 15.01 -9.96
C GLU A 213 -21.29 14.01 -9.69
N LEU A 214 -21.00 12.70 -9.71
CA LEU A 214 -21.98 11.67 -9.37
C LEU A 214 -22.39 11.77 -7.90
N ASN A 215 -21.45 11.95 -6.98
CA ASN A 215 -21.73 12.12 -5.57
C ASN A 215 -22.66 13.35 -5.34
N ALA A 216 -22.33 14.49 -5.96
CA ALA A 216 -23.15 15.68 -5.86
C ALA A 216 -24.56 15.49 -6.48
N TYR A 217 -24.68 14.67 -7.50
CA TYR A 217 -25.96 14.33 -8.12
C TYR A 217 -26.81 13.45 -7.20
N LEU A 218 -26.23 12.40 -6.62
CA LEU A 218 -26.90 11.48 -5.69
C LEU A 218 -27.37 12.20 -4.41
N LEU A 219 -26.58 13.10 -3.86
CA LEU A 219 -26.95 13.92 -2.70
C LEU A 219 -28.16 14.82 -2.97
N ARG A 220 -28.29 15.36 -4.21
CA ARG A 220 -29.47 16.15 -4.60
C ARG A 220 -30.77 15.33 -4.69
N LEU A 221 -30.63 14.00 -4.82
CA LEU A 221 -31.74 13.05 -4.82
C LEU A 221 -31.98 12.43 -3.43
N ASP A 222 -31.40 13.03 -2.39
CA ASP A 222 -31.53 12.59 -0.99
C ASP A 222 -30.98 11.17 -0.72
N ILE A 223 -30.01 10.75 -1.53
CA ILE A 223 -29.27 9.49 -1.32
C ILE A 223 -28.02 9.78 -0.49
N HIS A 224 -27.89 9.10 0.65
CA HIS A 224 -26.73 9.24 1.52
C HIS A 224 -25.50 8.60 0.85
N CYS A 225 -24.61 9.42 0.34
CA CYS A 225 -23.43 8.97 -0.37
C CYS A 225 -22.19 9.78 0.01
N ASN A 226 -21.05 9.16 -0.22
CA ASN A 226 -19.76 9.82 -0.15
C ASN A 226 -18.85 9.31 -1.29
N TYR A 227 -17.72 9.96 -1.50
CA TYR A 227 -16.75 9.54 -2.50
C TYR A 227 -15.33 9.42 -1.94
N ILE A 228 -14.53 8.57 -2.57
CA ILE A 228 -13.11 8.38 -2.23
C ILE A 228 -12.26 8.47 -3.49
N HIS A 229 -11.17 9.26 -3.41
CA HIS A 229 -10.11 9.29 -4.41
C HIS A 229 -8.72 9.44 -3.75
N SER A 230 -7.65 9.49 -4.56
CA SER A 230 -6.26 9.49 -4.09
C SER A 230 -5.87 10.67 -3.18
N ASP A 231 -6.63 11.76 -3.21
CA ASP A 231 -6.32 12.98 -2.47
C ASP A 231 -6.99 13.02 -1.08
N VAL A 232 -7.80 12.00 -0.77
CA VAL A 232 -8.41 11.85 0.57
C VAL A 232 -7.35 11.29 1.53
N ASP A 233 -7.15 11.96 2.66
CA ASP A 233 -6.22 11.53 3.70
C ASP A 233 -6.54 10.14 4.24
N THR A 234 -5.52 9.45 4.72
CA THR A 234 -5.66 8.06 5.19
C THR A 234 -6.65 7.94 6.36
N LEU A 235 -6.67 8.90 7.27
CA LEU A 235 -7.60 8.89 8.41
C LEU A 235 -9.04 9.12 7.96
N ASP A 236 -9.26 10.10 7.07
CA ASP A 236 -10.58 10.37 6.50
C ASP A 236 -11.09 9.18 5.70
N ARG A 237 -10.21 8.51 4.96
CA ARG A 237 -10.55 7.28 4.23
C ARG A 237 -11.04 6.17 5.16
N ILE A 238 -10.37 5.96 6.29
CA ILE A 238 -10.78 4.97 7.29
C ILE A 238 -12.16 5.34 7.83
N GLN A 239 -12.39 6.62 8.16
CA GLN A 239 -13.66 7.10 8.66
C GLN A 239 -14.81 6.90 7.65
N ILE A 240 -14.60 7.28 6.39
CA ILE A 240 -15.60 7.11 5.32
C ILE A 240 -16.00 5.64 5.15
N ILE A 241 -15.02 4.72 5.20
CA ILE A 241 -15.27 3.28 5.10
C ILE A 241 -16.08 2.78 6.31
N ASP A 242 -15.73 3.23 7.49
CA ASP A 242 -16.40 2.86 8.72
C ASP A 242 -17.87 3.38 8.76
N ASP A 243 -18.06 4.60 8.28
CA ASP A 243 -19.38 5.23 8.15
C ASP A 243 -20.26 4.51 7.11
N LEU A 244 -19.69 4.07 5.98
CA LEU A 244 -20.39 3.20 5.03
C LEU A 244 -20.86 1.91 5.70
N ARG A 245 -20.00 1.26 6.46
CA ARG A 245 -20.32 0.03 7.18
C ARG A 245 -21.41 0.23 8.24
N LYS A 246 -21.36 1.35 8.97
CA LYS A 246 -22.37 1.73 9.97
C LYS A 246 -23.71 2.17 9.37
N GLY A 247 -23.73 2.44 8.06
CA GLY A 247 -24.93 2.92 7.37
C GLY A 247 -25.18 4.41 7.47
N VAL A 248 -24.16 5.20 7.79
CA VAL A 248 -24.20 6.66 7.64
C VAL A 248 -24.30 7.04 6.16
N TYR A 249 -23.63 6.22 5.31
CA TYR A 249 -23.75 6.28 3.86
C TYR A 249 -24.30 4.95 3.33
N ASP A 250 -25.11 5.04 2.28
CA ASP A 250 -25.62 3.88 1.55
C ASP A 250 -24.79 3.58 0.30
N VAL A 251 -24.17 4.61 -0.27
CA VAL A 251 -23.39 4.53 -1.49
C VAL A 251 -22.01 5.12 -1.30
N LEU A 252 -21.01 4.43 -1.79
CA LEU A 252 -19.63 4.92 -1.87
C LEU A 252 -19.18 4.95 -3.33
N VAL A 253 -18.82 6.15 -3.82
CA VAL A 253 -18.30 6.36 -5.17
C VAL A 253 -16.79 6.43 -5.13
N GLY A 254 -16.11 5.72 -6.02
CA GLY A 254 -14.64 5.75 -6.07
C GLY A 254 -14.05 5.55 -7.45
N VAL A 255 -12.82 6.01 -7.66
CA VAL A 255 -12.11 5.84 -8.94
C VAL A 255 -11.32 4.54 -8.97
N ASN A 256 -10.46 4.31 -8.02
CA ASN A 256 -9.50 3.18 -7.98
C ASN A 256 -9.36 2.51 -6.61
N LEU A 257 -10.04 3.03 -5.62
CA LEU A 257 -9.78 2.73 -4.21
C LEU A 257 -10.46 1.49 -3.68
N LEU A 258 -11.19 0.80 -4.55
CA LEU A 258 -11.97 -0.38 -4.16
C LEU A 258 -11.20 -1.69 -4.41
N ARG A 259 -9.90 -1.64 -4.68
CA ARG A 259 -9.12 -2.81 -5.09
C ARG A 259 -8.59 -3.63 -3.91
N GLU A 260 -7.91 -2.99 -2.96
CA GLU A 260 -7.14 -3.68 -1.93
C GLU A 260 -7.53 -3.22 -0.53
N GLY A 261 -7.40 -4.12 0.46
CA GLY A 261 -7.54 -3.80 1.87
C GLY A 261 -8.95 -3.48 2.37
N LEU A 262 -10.00 -3.60 1.54
CA LEU A 262 -11.38 -3.37 1.94
C LEU A 262 -12.11 -4.69 2.19
N ASP A 263 -12.68 -4.84 3.37
CA ASP A 263 -13.53 -5.96 3.76
C ASP A 263 -14.91 -5.43 4.16
N LEU A 264 -15.85 -5.44 3.20
CA LEU A 264 -17.16 -4.82 3.29
C LEU A 264 -18.27 -5.85 3.06
N PRO A 265 -18.58 -6.69 4.06
CA PRO A 265 -19.63 -7.70 3.91
C PRO A 265 -21.04 -7.09 3.76
N GLU A 266 -21.21 -5.82 4.07
CA GLU A 266 -22.46 -5.09 3.92
C GLU A 266 -22.75 -4.70 2.46
N VAL A 267 -21.75 -4.75 1.58
CA VAL A 267 -21.88 -4.38 0.16
C VAL A 267 -22.48 -5.53 -0.62
N SER A 268 -23.68 -5.31 -1.17
CA SER A 268 -24.38 -6.27 -2.04
C SER A 268 -24.29 -5.93 -3.52
N LEU A 269 -24.02 -4.67 -3.88
CA LEU A 269 -23.90 -4.25 -5.26
C LEU A 269 -22.58 -3.52 -5.52
N VAL A 270 -21.91 -3.92 -6.58
CA VAL A 270 -20.81 -3.19 -7.18
C VAL A 270 -21.21 -2.77 -8.60
N ALA A 271 -21.28 -1.47 -8.83
CA ALA A 271 -21.58 -0.89 -10.15
C ALA A 271 -20.29 -0.35 -10.77
N ILE A 272 -20.02 -0.76 -12.00
CA ILE A 272 -18.82 -0.35 -12.74
C ILE A 272 -19.30 0.45 -13.96
N LEU A 273 -19.19 1.78 -13.88
CA LEU A 273 -19.56 2.68 -14.98
C LEU A 273 -18.50 2.63 -16.07
N ASP A 274 -18.94 2.74 -17.33
CA ASP A 274 -18.05 2.75 -18.49
C ASP A 274 -17.02 1.60 -18.46
N ALA A 275 -17.50 0.38 -18.24
CA ALA A 275 -16.65 -0.79 -18.07
C ALA A 275 -15.90 -1.19 -19.35
N ASP A 276 -16.35 -0.77 -20.52
CA ASP A 276 -15.74 -1.00 -21.83
C ASP A 276 -14.63 0.00 -22.20
N LYS A 277 -14.38 1.00 -21.38
CA LYS A 277 -13.29 1.96 -21.59
C LYS A 277 -11.97 1.36 -21.15
N GLU A 278 -11.36 0.56 -22.02
CA GLU A 278 -10.12 -0.16 -21.72
C GLU A 278 -9.02 0.75 -21.21
N GLY A 279 -8.25 0.25 -20.24
CA GLY A 279 -7.15 0.95 -19.60
C GLY A 279 -6.83 0.33 -18.24
N PHE A 280 -5.91 0.96 -17.52
CA PHE A 280 -5.45 0.46 -16.21
C PHE A 280 -6.58 0.21 -15.20
N LEU A 281 -7.62 1.07 -15.21
CA LEU A 281 -8.77 0.96 -14.32
C LEU A 281 -9.81 -0.08 -14.75
N ARG A 282 -9.74 -0.56 -15.97
CA ARG A 282 -10.68 -1.52 -16.58
C ARG A 282 -9.96 -2.73 -17.14
N SER A 283 -8.74 -2.99 -16.70
CA SER A 283 -8.04 -4.24 -17.00
C SER A 283 -8.72 -5.44 -16.30
N HIS A 284 -8.54 -6.63 -16.82
CA HIS A 284 -9.07 -7.86 -16.21
C HIS A 284 -8.78 -7.94 -14.70
N ARG A 285 -7.53 -7.69 -14.27
CA ARG A 285 -7.14 -7.70 -12.84
C ARG A 285 -7.96 -6.69 -12.03
N SER A 286 -8.09 -5.47 -12.55
CA SER A 286 -8.86 -4.40 -11.90
C SER A 286 -10.34 -4.75 -11.76
N LEU A 287 -10.95 -5.23 -12.84
CA LEU A 287 -12.36 -5.62 -12.85
C LEU A 287 -12.63 -6.80 -11.91
N THR A 288 -11.77 -7.83 -11.92
CA THR A 288 -11.89 -9.01 -11.04
C THR A 288 -11.80 -8.63 -9.57
N GLN A 289 -10.85 -7.78 -9.18
CA GLN A 289 -10.72 -7.32 -7.80
C GLN A 289 -11.89 -6.46 -7.35
N THR A 290 -12.36 -5.58 -8.22
CA THR A 290 -13.52 -4.73 -7.95
C THR A 290 -14.79 -5.57 -7.80
N ALA A 291 -15.03 -6.50 -8.71
CA ALA A 291 -16.15 -7.44 -8.65
C ALA A 291 -16.14 -8.29 -7.36
N GLY A 292 -14.96 -8.72 -6.94
CA GLY A 292 -14.76 -9.50 -5.72
C GLY A 292 -15.21 -8.79 -4.43
N ARG A 293 -15.42 -7.48 -4.44
CA ARG A 293 -15.94 -6.75 -3.26
C ARG A 293 -17.37 -7.12 -2.90
N ALA A 294 -18.19 -7.54 -3.86
CA ALA A 294 -19.53 -8.06 -3.60
C ALA A 294 -19.56 -9.54 -3.17
N ALA A 295 -18.43 -10.24 -3.20
CA ALA A 295 -18.37 -11.70 -2.94
C ALA A 295 -18.53 -12.08 -1.45
N ARG A 296 -18.61 -11.12 -0.56
CA ARG A 296 -18.82 -11.32 0.89
C ARG A 296 -20.28 -11.21 1.31
N ASN A 297 -21.15 -10.81 0.41
CA ASN A 297 -22.58 -10.67 0.65
C ASN A 297 -23.35 -11.82 -0.01
N LEU A 298 -24.39 -12.32 0.67
CA LEU A 298 -25.26 -13.38 0.11
C LEU A 298 -25.97 -12.93 -1.18
N ASN A 299 -26.32 -11.64 -1.25
CA ASN A 299 -27.01 -11.02 -2.37
C ASN A 299 -26.01 -10.32 -3.32
N GLY A 300 -24.73 -10.72 -3.28
CA GLY A 300 -23.67 -10.09 -4.04
C GLY A 300 -23.94 -10.08 -5.54
N ARG A 301 -23.91 -8.89 -6.14
CA ARG A 301 -24.14 -8.67 -7.57
C ARG A 301 -23.16 -7.62 -8.09
N VAL A 302 -22.79 -7.75 -9.35
CA VAL A 302 -21.98 -6.77 -10.09
C VAL A 302 -22.71 -6.37 -11.35
N ILE A 303 -22.78 -5.06 -11.60
CA ILE A 303 -23.30 -4.52 -12.85
C ILE A 303 -22.16 -3.79 -13.56
N MET A 304 -21.86 -4.22 -14.77
CA MET A 304 -20.92 -3.56 -15.67
C MET A 304 -21.70 -2.81 -16.74
N TYR A 305 -21.66 -1.49 -16.71
CA TYR A 305 -22.26 -0.66 -17.75
C TYR A 305 -21.31 -0.52 -18.92
N ALA A 306 -21.69 -1.05 -20.05
CA ALA A 306 -20.86 -1.12 -21.25
C ALA A 306 -21.69 -1.26 -22.52
N ASP A 307 -21.24 -0.65 -23.61
CA ASP A 307 -21.88 -0.82 -24.93
C ASP A 307 -21.35 -2.02 -25.69
N ARG A 308 -20.19 -2.52 -25.28
CA ARG A 308 -19.57 -3.75 -25.81
C ARG A 308 -18.83 -4.50 -24.70
N ILE A 309 -18.78 -5.81 -24.82
CA ILE A 309 -17.95 -6.64 -23.94
C ILE A 309 -16.53 -6.64 -24.49
N THR A 310 -15.57 -6.18 -23.66
CA THR A 310 -14.14 -6.22 -23.97
C THR A 310 -13.52 -7.53 -23.54
N ASP A 311 -12.29 -7.83 -24.01
CA ASP A 311 -11.56 -9.04 -23.60
C ASP A 311 -11.33 -9.07 -22.08
N SER A 312 -11.03 -7.91 -21.48
CA SER A 312 -10.86 -7.79 -20.03
C SER A 312 -12.15 -8.08 -19.25
N MET A 313 -13.29 -7.64 -19.75
CA MET A 313 -14.59 -7.94 -19.17
C MET A 313 -14.92 -9.43 -19.32
N GLN A 314 -14.73 -10.01 -20.50
CA GLN A 314 -15.01 -11.42 -20.77
C GLN A 314 -14.19 -12.33 -19.85
N GLN A 315 -12.88 -12.09 -19.74
CA GLN A 315 -12.01 -12.84 -18.82
C GLN A 315 -12.47 -12.74 -17.36
N THR A 316 -12.92 -11.56 -16.93
CA THR A 316 -13.45 -11.36 -15.57
C THR A 316 -14.75 -12.15 -15.35
N ILE A 317 -15.65 -12.14 -16.31
CA ILE A 317 -16.93 -12.86 -16.26
C ILE A 317 -16.65 -14.36 -16.21
N ASP A 318 -15.82 -14.87 -17.10
CA ASP A 318 -15.49 -16.29 -17.20
C ASP A 318 -14.83 -16.81 -15.91
N GLU A 319 -13.85 -16.08 -15.38
CA GLU A 319 -13.16 -16.45 -14.14
C GLU A 319 -14.10 -16.40 -12.92
N THR A 320 -14.96 -15.39 -12.84
CA THR A 320 -15.94 -15.29 -11.75
C THR A 320 -16.97 -16.43 -11.81
N ASN A 321 -17.45 -16.76 -13.00
CA ASN A 321 -18.35 -17.89 -13.20
C ASN A 321 -17.68 -19.22 -12.86
N ARG A 322 -16.44 -19.46 -13.30
CA ARG A 322 -15.65 -20.64 -12.96
C ARG A 322 -15.53 -20.84 -11.45
N ARG A 323 -15.19 -19.76 -10.72
CA ARG A 323 -15.08 -19.80 -9.26
C ARG A 323 -16.42 -20.07 -8.60
N ARG A 324 -17.48 -19.43 -9.09
CA ARG A 324 -18.85 -19.62 -8.61
C ARG A 324 -19.31 -21.06 -8.77
N GLU A 325 -19.13 -21.66 -9.92
CA GLU A 325 -19.48 -23.06 -10.21
C GLU A 325 -18.72 -24.03 -9.31
N LYS A 326 -17.40 -23.81 -9.12
CA LYS A 326 -16.54 -24.61 -8.25
C LYS A 326 -17.03 -24.58 -6.79
N GLN A 327 -17.40 -23.39 -6.31
CA GLN A 327 -17.93 -23.21 -4.96
C GLN A 327 -19.31 -23.86 -4.82
N LEU A 328 -20.18 -23.71 -5.82
CA LEU A 328 -21.52 -24.29 -5.82
C LEU A 328 -21.46 -25.83 -5.75
N ALA A 329 -20.66 -26.44 -6.62
CA ALA A 329 -20.44 -27.89 -6.61
C ALA A 329 -19.88 -28.39 -5.27
N TYR A 330 -18.97 -27.64 -4.65
CA TYR A 330 -18.44 -27.96 -3.34
C TYR A 330 -19.50 -27.84 -2.25
N ASN A 331 -20.32 -26.81 -2.27
CA ASN A 331 -21.42 -26.63 -1.31
C ASN A 331 -22.43 -27.79 -1.39
N GLU A 332 -22.82 -28.18 -2.61
CA GLU A 332 -23.73 -29.30 -2.84
C GLU A 332 -23.15 -30.63 -2.31
N ALA A 333 -21.88 -30.92 -2.65
CA ALA A 333 -21.22 -32.14 -2.23
C ALA A 333 -21.03 -32.25 -0.70
N HIS A 334 -20.89 -31.11 0.00
CA HIS A 334 -20.67 -31.10 1.45
C HIS A 334 -21.89 -30.61 2.24
N HIS A 335 -23.03 -30.42 1.60
CA HIS A 335 -24.27 -29.91 2.23
C HIS A 335 -24.08 -28.58 2.97
N ILE A 336 -23.29 -27.66 2.40
CA ILE A 336 -23.01 -26.36 2.98
C ILE A 336 -24.06 -25.35 2.49
N THR A 337 -24.74 -24.70 3.42
CA THR A 337 -25.60 -23.57 3.13
C THR A 337 -24.79 -22.27 3.30
N PRO A 338 -24.75 -21.38 2.28
CA PRO A 338 -24.04 -20.10 2.39
C PRO A 338 -24.50 -19.28 3.58
N GLN A 339 -23.56 -18.74 4.35
CA GLN A 339 -23.84 -17.95 5.55
C GLN A 339 -23.30 -16.55 5.41
N ALA A 340 -24.10 -15.55 5.81
CA ALA A 340 -23.69 -14.16 5.83
C ALA A 340 -22.56 -13.94 6.84
N ILE A 341 -21.53 -13.23 6.42
CA ILE A 341 -20.44 -12.80 7.31
C ILE A 341 -20.93 -11.57 8.10
N ARG A 342 -20.94 -11.67 9.43
CA ARG A 342 -21.17 -10.54 10.33
C ARG A 342 -19.85 -10.20 11.00
N LYS A 343 -19.29 -9.04 10.71
CA LYS A 343 -18.06 -8.57 11.31
C LYS A 343 -18.40 -7.51 12.38
N ALA A 344 -17.90 -7.69 13.59
CA ALA A 344 -18.07 -6.70 14.65
C ALA A 344 -17.41 -5.35 14.24
N TYR A 345 -18.07 -4.25 14.59
CA TYR A 345 -17.54 -2.90 14.37
C TYR A 345 -16.44 -2.62 15.41
N ASN A 346 -15.22 -3.06 15.16
CA ASN A 346 -14.07 -2.69 15.96
C ASN A 346 -13.35 -1.54 15.27
N THR A 347 -13.68 -0.31 15.62
CA THR A 347 -12.94 0.87 15.15
C THR A 347 -11.56 0.91 15.78
N ALA A 348 -10.52 0.99 14.99
CA ALA A 348 -9.15 1.27 15.46
C ALA A 348 -9.08 2.61 16.21
N LEU A 349 -10.04 3.52 15.99
CA LEU A 349 -10.20 4.82 16.66
C LEU A 349 -10.91 4.71 18.01
N ALA A 350 -11.87 3.81 18.19
CA ALA A 350 -12.57 3.61 19.46
C ALA A 350 -11.64 3.21 20.62
N ARG A 351 -10.50 2.59 20.33
CA ARG A 351 -9.47 2.31 21.34
C ARG A 351 -8.76 3.54 21.90
N ARG A 352 -8.90 4.72 21.26
CA ARG A 352 -8.31 5.98 21.75
C ARG A 352 -9.28 6.79 22.62
N GLU A 353 -10.59 6.68 22.40
CA GLU A 353 -11.59 7.42 23.19
C GLU A 353 -11.83 6.79 24.56
N ASP A 354 -11.77 5.48 24.70
CA ASP A 354 -11.91 4.79 25.99
C ASP A 354 -10.70 4.92 26.95
N LYS A 355 -9.59 5.52 26.50
CA LYS A 355 -8.41 5.75 27.34
C LYS A 355 -8.29 7.16 27.92
N THR A 356 -9.24 8.04 27.69
CA THR A 356 -9.16 9.44 28.11
C THR A 356 -10.00 9.81 29.33
N VAL A 357 -10.68 8.88 29.98
CA VAL A 357 -11.39 9.17 31.26
C VAL A 357 -11.16 8.04 32.27
N GLU A 358 -9.95 7.90 32.72
CA GLU A 358 -9.66 7.49 34.10
C GLU A 358 -8.46 8.30 34.58
N SER A 359 -8.76 9.24 35.47
CA SER A 359 -7.79 9.99 36.24
C SER A 359 -6.85 9.02 36.92
N ILE A 360 -5.61 8.94 36.43
CA ILE A 360 -4.54 8.25 37.15
C ILE A 360 -4.15 9.12 38.34
N GLU A 361 -4.69 8.81 39.48
CA GLU A 361 -4.07 9.16 40.75
C GLU A 361 -2.74 8.38 40.81
N THR A 362 -1.65 9.10 40.70
CA THR A 362 -0.32 8.58 41.01
C THR A 362 -0.19 8.31 42.49
N PRO A 363 0.30 7.14 42.87
CA PRO A 363 1.62 7.14 43.52
C PRO A 363 2.48 5.94 43.15
N GLY A 364 3.74 6.15 42.98
CA GLY A 364 4.74 5.11 43.01
C GLY A 364 5.63 5.07 41.79
N LYS A 365 6.88 5.27 42.05
CA LYS A 365 8.14 5.04 41.32
C LYS A 365 8.02 4.49 39.86
N PRO A 366 8.73 5.04 38.89
CA PRO A 366 8.76 4.53 37.52
C PRO A 366 9.32 3.09 37.50
N MET A 367 8.56 2.22 36.88
CA MET A 367 8.77 0.77 36.74
C MET A 367 9.91 0.40 35.78
N TYR A 368 10.87 1.29 35.57
CA TYR A 368 11.95 1.10 34.60
C TYR A 368 13.33 0.95 35.22
N GLU A 369 13.46 1.02 36.55
CA GLU A 369 14.79 0.92 37.19
C GLU A 369 15.16 -0.49 37.67
N GLU A 370 14.25 -1.47 37.66
CA GLU A 370 14.56 -2.80 38.22
C GLU A 370 14.68 -3.92 37.16
N GLU A 371 14.38 -3.73 35.88
CA GLU A 371 14.50 -4.78 34.85
C GLU A 371 15.70 -4.68 33.92
N PHE A 372 16.55 -3.65 34.03
CA PHE A 372 17.70 -3.48 33.12
C PHE A 372 19.02 -4.07 33.64
N ASP A 373 19.08 -4.59 34.85
CA ASP A 373 20.32 -5.11 35.42
C ASP A 373 20.65 -6.57 35.06
N THR A 374 19.88 -7.24 34.21
CA THR A 374 20.12 -8.65 33.86
C THR A 374 20.07 -8.99 32.36
N VAL A 375 20.11 -8.02 31.46
CA VAL A 375 20.31 -8.32 30.04
C VAL A 375 21.80 -8.27 29.72
N HIS A 376 22.49 -9.40 29.87
CA HIS A 376 23.76 -9.62 29.19
C HIS A 376 23.53 -9.60 27.69
N VAL A 377 23.70 -8.43 27.05
CA VAL A 377 23.85 -8.33 25.60
C VAL A 377 25.22 -8.91 25.28
N SER A 378 25.27 -10.15 24.87
CA SER A 378 26.44 -10.68 24.17
C SER A 378 26.52 -9.91 22.87
N LEU A 379 27.53 -9.04 22.73
CA LEU A 379 27.89 -8.42 21.46
C LEU A 379 28.11 -9.55 20.47
N ALA A 380 27.22 -9.68 19.50
CA ALA A 380 27.44 -10.53 18.34
C ALA A 380 28.75 -10.06 17.69
N ALA A 381 29.69 -10.97 17.56
CA ALA A 381 30.94 -10.72 16.87
C ALA A 381 30.64 -10.22 15.44
N ASP A 382 31.42 -9.26 14.98
CA ASP A 382 31.37 -8.75 13.62
C ASP A 382 31.41 -9.93 12.64
N PRO A 383 30.55 -9.96 11.60
CA PRO A 383 30.65 -11.00 10.59
C PRO A 383 31.98 -10.83 9.84
N ILE A 384 32.82 -11.80 9.94
CA ILE A 384 34.02 -11.93 9.10
C ILE A 384 33.54 -12.16 7.68
N VAL A 385 33.76 -11.15 6.86
CA VAL A 385 33.54 -11.26 5.41
C VAL A 385 34.77 -11.90 4.79
N PRO A 386 34.62 -12.95 3.94
CA PRO A 386 35.69 -13.43 3.11
C PRO A 386 36.00 -12.47 1.96
#